data_7f5b7abde87c425417c4062b07a4ac9e
#
_entry.id   7f5b7abde87c425417c4062b07a4ac9e
#
_cell.length_a   1.000
_cell.length_b   1.000
_cell.length_c   1.000
_cell.angle_alpha   90.00
_cell.angle_beta   90.00
_cell.angle_gamma   90.00
#
_symmetry.space_group_name_H-M   'P 1'
#
loop_
_entity.id
_entity.type
_entity.pdbx_description
1 polymer ?
#
loop_
_entity_poly.entity_id
_entity_poly.type
_entity_poly.pdbx_seq_one_letter_code
_entity_poly.pdbx_strand_id
1 'polypeptide(L)'
;MTLAGKGAWIAGTDRPEIETIRIGFMPLADCAPLVMASVLGFDELYGVRFALSREQSWTGMREHLVGGQLDAAQALYGMVYGIQNGIGTGQCDMAVLMNLNQNGQNITLSRPWADAAAEPGGLARLVQAGQRLTLAHTFPTGNHAMFLYYWLAAQGVDPMKDCQVVTVPPGQMAASLAAGHMDGFCAGEPWGQRALRDGVGVQAASSEQVWPNHPGKALGTRADFAATHPNACRAMIAALLQAARWLDASRANREAAAEVLASPAYVNASRETLQYCLAGPLDGAGWRGHNGLRFYGDGEANFPWLSDGMWFMTQHRRWGLLRTDPDYLALAQQVNRIDLYREAAERTGTPLPAATLRTSTLMDGRVWDGSDPHAFAQDLAPA
;
A
#
# COMPACT_ATOMS: atom_id res chain seq x y z
N MET A 1 17.75 -22.92 -8.76
CA MET A 1 17.95 -21.47 -8.91
C MET A 1 19.32 -21.15 -8.33
N THR A 2 20.33 -20.87 -9.14
CA THR A 2 21.66 -20.48 -8.67
C THR A 2 21.50 -19.07 -8.11
N LEU A 3 21.55 -18.95 -6.77
CA LEU A 3 21.67 -17.65 -6.11
C LEU A 3 22.92 -16.96 -6.67
N ALA A 4 22.77 -15.74 -7.20
CA ALA A 4 23.93 -14.91 -7.50
C ALA A 4 24.82 -14.91 -6.26
N GLY A 5 26.10 -15.28 -6.41
CA GLY A 5 26.95 -15.61 -5.29
C GLY A 5 27.02 -14.46 -4.27
N LYS A 6 27.10 -14.80 -3.00
CA LYS A 6 27.51 -13.88 -1.93
C LYS A 6 28.70 -13.09 -2.43
N GLY A 7 28.56 -11.78 -2.59
CA GLY A 7 29.70 -10.94 -2.93
C GLY A 7 29.52 -9.94 -4.07
N ALA A 8 28.49 -10.10 -4.94
CA ALA A 8 28.30 -9.18 -6.05
C ALA A 8 27.96 -7.73 -5.60
N TRP A 9 27.50 -7.58 -4.36
CA TRP A 9 27.11 -6.30 -3.74
C TRP A 9 28.03 -5.87 -2.58
N ILE A 10 29.00 -6.69 -2.20
CA ILE A 10 29.84 -6.49 -0.99
C ILE A 10 31.24 -6.00 -1.36
N ALA A 11 31.62 -6.02 -2.64
CA ALA A 11 32.97 -5.68 -3.08
C ALA A 11 33.03 -4.30 -3.75
N GLY A 12 34.04 -3.53 -3.41
CA GLY A 12 34.33 -2.25 -4.07
C GLY A 12 33.33 -1.15 -3.75
N THR A 13 32.95 -0.37 -4.78
CA THR A 13 32.06 0.80 -4.67
C THR A 13 30.59 0.45 -4.45
N ASP A 14 30.22 -0.82 -4.57
CA ASP A 14 28.84 -1.30 -4.43
C ASP A 14 28.52 -1.78 -3.01
N ARG A 15 29.47 -1.75 -2.09
CA ARG A 15 29.22 -2.13 -0.70
C ARG A 15 28.20 -1.18 -0.08
N PRO A 16 27.14 -1.70 0.60
CA PRO A 16 26.21 -0.88 1.37
C PRO A 16 26.96 0.00 2.38
N GLU A 17 26.53 1.24 2.50
CA GLU A 17 27.12 2.23 3.43
C GLU A 17 26.89 1.86 4.89
N ILE A 18 25.81 1.10 5.15
CA ILE A 18 25.43 0.58 6.46
C ILE A 18 25.06 -0.90 6.34
N GLU A 19 25.34 -1.67 7.40
CA GLU A 19 25.05 -3.11 7.44
C GLU A 19 23.66 -3.42 8.00
N THR A 20 23.14 -2.60 8.90
CA THR A 20 21.83 -2.80 9.53
C THR A 20 20.89 -1.66 9.13
N ILE A 21 19.74 -2.01 8.56
CA ILE A 21 18.73 -1.07 8.13
C ILE A 21 17.49 -1.26 9.00
N ARG A 22 17.05 -0.19 9.67
CA ARG A 22 15.87 -0.18 10.54
C ARG A 22 14.64 0.07 9.68
N ILE A 23 13.77 -0.96 9.56
CA ILE A 23 12.60 -0.89 8.68
C ILE A 23 11.33 -1.08 9.49
N GLY A 24 10.45 -0.07 9.44
CA GLY A 24 9.12 -0.16 10.04
C GLY A 24 8.13 -0.91 9.15
N PHE A 25 7.27 -1.73 9.78
CA PHE A 25 6.16 -2.38 9.09
C PHE A 25 4.88 -2.39 9.93
N MET A 26 3.73 -2.36 9.27
CA MET A 26 2.44 -2.56 9.90
C MET A 26 2.06 -4.05 9.90
N PRO A 27 1.30 -4.53 10.92
CA PRO A 27 0.83 -5.91 10.99
C PRO A 27 -0.29 -6.17 9.95
N LEU A 28 0.10 -6.27 8.70
CA LEU A 28 -0.74 -6.49 7.53
C LEU A 28 -0.19 -7.64 6.68
N ALA A 29 -1.02 -8.32 5.91
CA ALA A 29 -0.59 -9.41 5.04
C ALA A 29 0.45 -8.94 4.01
N ASP A 30 0.39 -7.68 3.59
CA ASP A 30 1.31 -7.09 2.61
C ASP A 30 2.68 -6.68 3.17
N CYS A 31 2.99 -6.95 4.47
CA CYS A 31 4.35 -6.91 4.98
C CYS A 31 5.18 -8.16 4.58
N ALA A 32 4.56 -9.14 3.94
CA ALA A 32 5.20 -10.40 3.57
C ALA A 32 6.56 -10.24 2.86
N PRO A 33 6.76 -9.34 1.87
CA PRO A 33 8.07 -9.20 1.24
C PRO A 33 9.18 -8.81 2.23
N LEU A 34 8.90 -7.88 3.16
CA LEU A 34 9.86 -7.45 4.18
C LEU A 34 10.23 -8.58 5.13
N VAL A 35 9.21 -9.25 5.68
CA VAL A 35 9.41 -10.32 6.63
C VAL A 35 10.13 -11.50 5.98
N MET A 36 9.70 -11.90 4.78
CA MET A 36 10.31 -13.04 4.09
C MET A 36 11.69 -12.74 3.56
N ALA A 37 12.01 -11.48 3.22
CA ALA A 37 13.38 -11.10 2.87
C ALA A 37 14.35 -11.38 4.04
N SER A 38 13.96 -11.02 5.25
CA SER A 38 14.76 -11.26 6.46
C SER A 38 14.77 -12.75 6.86
N VAL A 39 13.62 -13.41 6.90
CA VAL A 39 13.51 -14.82 7.34
C VAL A 39 14.24 -15.78 6.40
N LEU A 40 14.26 -15.51 5.10
CA LEU A 40 14.95 -16.31 4.10
C LEU A 40 16.39 -15.87 3.83
N GLY A 41 16.87 -14.82 4.53
CA GLY A 41 18.22 -14.30 4.41
C GLY A 41 18.50 -13.62 3.06
N PHE A 42 17.48 -13.12 2.36
CA PHE A 42 17.69 -12.41 1.10
C PHE A 42 18.37 -11.05 1.32
N ASP A 43 18.14 -10.40 2.46
CA ASP A 43 18.82 -9.18 2.86
C ASP A 43 20.33 -9.41 3.06
N GLU A 44 20.72 -10.52 3.71
CA GLU A 44 22.12 -10.88 3.93
C GLU A 44 22.85 -11.21 2.61
N LEU A 45 22.15 -11.71 1.58
CA LEU A 45 22.73 -11.96 0.25
C LEU A 45 23.25 -10.67 -0.40
N TYR A 46 22.64 -9.53 -0.06
CA TYR A 46 22.99 -8.21 -0.59
C TYR A 46 23.78 -7.36 0.40
N GLY A 47 24.30 -7.98 1.49
CA GLY A 47 25.21 -7.35 2.44
C GLY A 47 24.54 -6.40 3.42
N VAL A 48 23.25 -6.52 3.64
CA VAL A 48 22.49 -5.77 4.63
C VAL A 48 21.69 -6.72 5.52
N ARG A 49 21.29 -6.25 6.69
CA ARG A 49 20.40 -6.95 7.62
C ARG A 49 19.22 -6.05 7.97
N PHE A 50 18.00 -6.55 7.79
CA PHE A 50 16.79 -5.83 8.15
C PHE A 50 16.49 -5.95 9.64
N ALA A 51 16.57 -4.83 10.35
CA ALA A 51 16.08 -4.71 11.72
C ALA A 51 14.60 -4.27 11.64
N LEU A 52 13.70 -5.26 11.63
CA LEU A 52 12.28 -5.03 11.45
C LEU A 52 11.62 -4.52 12.74
N SER A 53 10.90 -3.39 12.66
CA SER A 53 10.12 -2.79 13.74
C SER A 53 8.63 -2.88 13.44
N ARG A 54 7.87 -3.58 14.30
CA ARG A 54 6.42 -3.67 14.19
C ARG A 54 5.76 -2.43 14.75
N GLU A 55 5.18 -1.61 13.88
CA GLU A 55 4.54 -0.35 14.25
C GLU A 55 3.06 -0.55 14.65
N GLN A 56 2.57 0.30 15.56
CA GLN A 56 1.22 0.20 16.09
C GLN A 56 0.19 1.04 15.31
N SER A 57 0.67 2.08 14.63
CA SER A 57 -0.16 3.00 13.86
C SER A 57 0.63 3.65 12.73
N TRP A 58 -0.08 4.12 11.71
CA TRP A 58 0.54 4.87 10.61
C TRP A 58 1.08 6.22 11.05
N THR A 59 0.50 6.83 12.08
CA THR A 59 1.03 8.06 12.68
C THR A 59 2.37 7.81 13.33
N GLY A 60 2.50 6.75 14.16
CA GLY A 60 3.78 6.36 14.75
C GLY A 60 4.82 6.02 13.69
N MET A 61 4.44 5.25 12.67
CA MET A 61 5.29 4.94 11.52
C MET A 61 5.85 6.20 10.86
N ARG A 62 4.98 7.19 10.57
CA ARG A 62 5.38 8.47 10.01
C ARG A 62 6.39 9.19 10.91
N GLU A 63 6.09 9.28 12.20
CA GLU A 63 6.92 10.00 13.16
C GLU A 63 8.31 9.37 13.31
N HIS A 64 8.37 8.04 13.40
CA HIS A 64 9.63 7.31 13.47
C HIS A 64 10.45 7.43 12.18
N LEU A 65 9.78 7.43 11.01
CA LEU A 65 10.45 7.57 9.72
C LEU A 65 11.01 8.99 9.53
N VAL A 66 10.17 10.02 9.74
CA VAL A 66 10.57 11.42 9.61
C VAL A 66 11.60 11.80 10.67
N GLY A 67 11.45 11.31 11.91
CA GLY A 67 12.37 11.55 13.02
C GLY A 67 13.68 10.76 12.95
N GLY A 68 13.86 9.86 11.95
CA GLY A 68 15.10 9.10 11.74
C GLY A 68 15.30 7.92 12.69
N GLN A 69 14.28 7.52 13.45
CA GLN A 69 14.29 6.26 14.21
C GLN A 69 14.20 5.05 13.27
N LEU A 70 13.54 5.21 12.13
CA LEU A 70 13.51 4.26 11.03
C LEU A 70 14.29 4.82 9.83
N ASP A 71 14.98 3.95 9.11
CA ASP A 71 15.69 4.28 7.88
C ASP A 71 14.76 4.14 6.67
N ALA A 72 13.87 3.14 6.71
CA ALA A 72 12.85 2.91 5.70
C ALA A 72 11.56 2.35 6.33
N ALA A 73 10.47 2.32 5.59
CA ALA A 73 9.20 1.78 6.05
C ALA A 73 8.38 1.15 4.92
N GLN A 74 7.59 0.13 5.26
CA GLN A 74 6.40 -0.24 4.50
C GLN A 74 5.39 0.90 4.65
N ALA A 75 5.37 1.82 3.73
CA ALA A 75 4.57 3.05 3.82
C ALA A 75 3.30 2.98 2.96
N LEU A 76 2.25 3.69 3.39
CA LEU A 76 1.15 4.00 2.48
C LEU A 76 1.68 4.95 1.40
N TYR A 77 1.39 4.63 0.13
CA TYR A 77 1.89 5.43 -0.98
C TYR A 77 1.45 6.89 -0.87
N GLY A 78 0.15 7.12 -0.63
CA GLY A 78 -0.39 8.46 -0.42
C GLY A 78 0.18 9.16 0.82
N MET A 79 0.57 8.43 1.89
CA MET A 79 1.21 9.02 3.07
C MET A 79 2.59 9.61 2.72
N VAL A 80 3.38 8.93 1.89
CA VAL A 80 4.69 9.45 1.45
C VAL A 80 4.52 10.80 0.75
N TYR A 81 3.56 10.88 -0.18
CA TYR A 81 3.24 12.13 -0.88
C TYR A 81 2.59 13.19 0.02
N GLY A 82 1.82 12.75 1.03
CA GLY A 82 1.28 13.64 2.06
C GLY A 82 2.37 14.32 2.89
N ILE A 83 3.40 13.56 3.30
CA ILE A 83 4.58 14.08 4.03
C ILE A 83 5.38 15.03 3.13
N GLN A 84 5.64 14.63 1.88
CA GLN A 84 6.35 15.44 0.88
C GLN A 84 5.69 16.81 0.68
N ASN A 85 4.36 16.87 0.71
CA ASN A 85 3.58 18.10 0.53
C ASN A 85 3.24 18.82 1.86
N GLY A 86 3.72 18.35 3.00
CA GLY A 86 3.44 18.95 4.30
C GLY A 86 1.98 18.87 4.75
N ILE A 87 1.22 17.87 4.29
CA ILE A 87 -0.20 17.71 4.65
C ILE A 87 -0.33 17.17 6.07
N GLY A 88 -0.85 18.01 6.98
CA GLY A 88 -1.08 17.64 8.39
C GLY A 88 0.19 17.42 9.21
N THR A 89 1.35 17.83 8.71
CA THR A 89 2.66 17.73 9.38
C THR A 89 3.63 18.75 8.78
N GLY A 90 4.81 18.90 9.38
CA GLY A 90 5.92 19.59 8.71
C GLY A 90 6.32 18.83 7.43
N GLN A 91 6.68 19.58 6.38
CA GLN A 91 7.19 19.00 5.15
C GLN A 91 8.53 18.28 5.42
N CYS A 92 8.68 17.09 4.84
CA CYS A 92 9.95 16.36 4.80
C CYS A 92 10.11 15.77 3.40
N ASP A 93 11.30 15.93 2.82
CA ASP A 93 11.61 15.37 1.51
C ASP A 93 11.70 13.84 1.61
N MET A 94 10.87 13.19 0.83
CA MET A 94 10.66 11.74 0.84
C MET A 94 11.15 11.08 -0.43
N ALA A 95 11.37 9.78 -0.34
CA ALA A 95 11.68 8.93 -1.47
C ALA A 95 10.85 7.64 -1.44
N VAL A 96 10.34 7.22 -2.59
CA VAL A 96 9.77 5.90 -2.87
C VAL A 96 10.82 5.10 -3.64
N LEU A 97 11.30 4.02 -3.03
CA LEU A 97 12.32 3.17 -3.65
C LEU A 97 11.72 2.11 -4.57
N MET A 98 10.56 1.55 -4.19
CA MET A 98 9.80 0.57 -4.96
C MET A 98 8.38 0.42 -4.41
N ASN A 99 7.50 -0.23 -5.16
CA ASN A 99 6.26 -0.76 -4.62
C ASN A 99 6.50 -2.15 -4.00
N LEU A 100 5.91 -2.42 -2.84
CA LEU A 100 6.04 -3.72 -2.16
C LEU A 100 5.01 -4.74 -2.66
N ASN A 101 3.84 -4.25 -3.11
CA ASN A 101 2.74 -5.06 -3.62
C ASN A 101 1.78 -4.21 -4.44
N GLN A 102 0.88 -4.89 -5.16
CA GLN A 102 -0.33 -4.32 -5.75
C GLN A 102 -1.58 -4.87 -5.06
N ASN A 103 -2.66 -4.08 -5.01
CA ASN A 103 -3.97 -4.45 -4.47
C ASN A 103 -3.92 -4.88 -2.98
N GLY A 104 -4.86 -5.74 -2.54
CA GLY A 104 -4.84 -6.34 -1.20
C GLY A 104 -5.47 -5.50 -0.09
N GLN A 105 -6.39 -4.60 -0.42
CA GLN A 105 -7.17 -3.81 0.53
C GLN A 105 -8.65 -4.01 0.24
N ASN A 106 -9.51 -3.77 1.23
CA ASN A 106 -10.94 -3.83 1.02
C ASN A 106 -11.71 -2.72 1.76
N ILE A 107 -12.95 -2.50 1.30
CA ILE A 107 -13.97 -1.69 1.94
C ILE A 107 -14.97 -2.66 2.55
N THR A 108 -15.07 -2.62 3.88
CA THR A 108 -15.95 -3.47 4.68
C THR A 108 -17.02 -2.60 5.32
N LEU A 109 -18.29 -2.97 5.18
CA LEU A 109 -19.42 -2.29 5.77
C LEU A 109 -20.17 -3.21 6.73
N SER A 110 -20.91 -2.64 7.66
CA SER A 110 -21.95 -3.35 8.40
C SER A 110 -23.07 -3.81 7.45
N ARG A 111 -23.79 -4.88 7.81
CA ARG A 111 -24.78 -5.52 6.92
C ARG A 111 -25.77 -4.53 6.29
N PRO A 112 -26.47 -3.65 7.05
CA PRO A 112 -27.46 -2.75 6.45
C PRO A 112 -26.88 -1.84 5.36
N TRP A 113 -25.65 -1.34 5.57
CA TRP A 113 -24.99 -0.47 4.62
C TRP A 113 -24.41 -1.24 3.42
N ALA A 114 -23.97 -2.48 3.64
CA ALA A 114 -23.49 -3.35 2.55
C ALA A 114 -24.65 -3.76 1.63
N ASP A 115 -25.81 -4.07 2.18
CA ASP A 115 -27.01 -4.40 1.41
C ASP A 115 -27.44 -3.18 0.54
N ALA A 116 -27.41 -1.96 1.12
CA ALA A 116 -27.66 -0.75 0.36
C ALA A 116 -26.60 -0.48 -0.71
N ALA A 117 -25.33 -0.72 -0.41
CA ALA A 117 -24.23 -0.52 -1.38
C ALA A 117 -24.30 -1.50 -2.56
N ALA A 118 -24.94 -2.65 -2.42
CA ALA A 118 -25.15 -3.62 -3.48
C ALA A 118 -26.20 -3.16 -4.51
N GLU A 119 -27.08 -2.21 -4.12
CA GLU A 119 -28.12 -1.66 -4.97
C GLU A 119 -27.64 -0.38 -5.68
N PRO A 120 -27.85 -0.21 -6.99
CA PRO A 120 -27.49 1.01 -7.69
C PRO A 120 -28.07 2.26 -7.02
N GLY A 121 -27.21 3.19 -6.58
CA GLY A 121 -27.60 4.41 -5.87
C GLY A 121 -28.19 4.18 -4.47
N GLY A 122 -28.05 2.98 -3.89
CA GLY A 122 -28.61 2.64 -2.58
C GLY A 122 -28.03 3.46 -1.44
N LEU A 123 -26.70 3.64 -1.40
CA LEU A 123 -26.04 4.49 -0.40
C LEU A 123 -26.51 5.95 -0.53
N ALA A 124 -26.54 6.50 -1.74
CA ALA A 124 -27.00 7.87 -1.97
C ALA A 124 -28.46 8.07 -1.49
N ARG A 125 -29.35 7.09 -1.74
CA ARG A 125 -30.73 7.17 -1.23
C ARG A 125 -30.81 7.21 0.29
N LEU A 126 -30.02 6.42 1.01
CA LEU A 126 -29.97 6.43 2.48
C LEU A 126 -29.47 7.77 3.02
N VAL A 127 -28.45 8.31 2.41
CA VAL A 127 -27.90 9.64 2.75
C VAL A 127 -28.93 10.74 2.49
N GLN A 128 -29.61 10.73 1.36
CA GLN A 128 -30.68 11.68 1.02
C GLN A 128 -31.88 11.56 1.96
N ALA A 129 -32.12 10.36 2.51
CA ALA A 129 -33.12 10.14 3.55
C ALA A 129 -32.67 10.62 4.95
N GLY A 130 -31.52 11.28 5.07
CA GLY A 130 -30.98 11.84 6.31
C GLY A 130 -30.16 10.88 7.16
N GLN A 131 -29.83 9.69 6.66
CA GLN A 131 -28.92 8.79 7.35
C GLN A 131 -27.47 9.24 7.15
N ARG A 132 -26.63 9.13 8.17
CA ARG A 132 -25.24 9.55 8.14
C ARG A 132 -24.33 8.35 8.40
N LEU A 133 -23.41 8.10 7.49
CA LEU A 133 -22.40 7.06 7.64
C LEU A 133 -21.24 7.54 8.51
N THR A 134 -20.85 6.70 9.45
CA THR A 134 -19.57 6.83 10.16
C THR A 134 -18.58 5.80 9.58
N LEU A 135 -17.53 6.27 8.92
CA LEU A 135 -16.58 5.43 8.24
C LEU A 135 -15.16 5.64 8.77
N ALA A 136 -14.34 4.60 8.73
CA ALA A 136 -12.97 4.68 9.18
C ALA A 136 -11.96 4.40 8.04
N HIS A 137 -10.87 5.12 8.07
CA HIS A 137 -9.65 4.81 7.36
C HIS A 137 -8.47 4.75 8.34
N THR A 138 -7.30 4.33 7.86
CA THR A 138 -6.14 4.13 8.74
C THR A 138 -5.22 5.35 8.84
N PHE A 139 -5.25 6.25 7.85
CA PHE A 139 -4.46 7.48 7.79
C PHE A 139 -5.04 8.46 6.77
N PRO A 140 -5.15 9.78 7.09
CA PRO A 140 -5.90 10.74 6.27
C PRO A 140 -5.42 10.89 4.82
N THR A 141 -4.11 10.90 4.57
CA THR A 141 -3.53 11.03 3.22
C THR A 141 -3.21 9.67 2.58
N GLY A 142 -3.52 8.56 3.27
CA GLY A 142 -3.13 7.22 2.85
C GLY A 142 -4.05 6.61 1.81
N ASN A 143 -3.60 5.50 1.23
CA ASN A 143 -4.32 4.73 0.23
C ASN A 143 -5.75 4.40 0.65
N HIS A 144 -5.95 3.94 1.90
CA HIS A 144 -7.24 3.52 2.41
C HIS A 144 -8.26 4.67 2.40
N ALA A 145 -7.84 5.88 2.76
CA ALA A 145 -8.69 7.07 2.70
C ALA A 145 -9.05 7.42 1.25
N MET A 146 -8.04 7.46 0.37
CA MET A 146 -8.24 7.84 -1.04
C MET A 146 -9.13 6.85 -1.78
N PHE A 147 -8.99 5.55 -1.54
CA PHE A 147 -9.86 4.53 -2.15
C PHE A 147 -11.28 4.56 -1.58
N LEU A 148 -11.41 4.75 -0.26
CA LEU A 148 -12.73 4.89 0.37
C LEU A 148 -13.49 6.10 -0.20
N TYR A 149 -12.83 7.24 -0.30
CA TYR A 149 -13.44 8.47 -0.83
C TYR A 149 -13.80 8.35 -2.30
N TYR A 150 -12.90 7.77 -3.10
CA TYR A 150 -13.17 7.54 -4.52
C TYR A 150 -14.37 6.61 -4.72
N TRP A 151 -14.42 5.51 -3.96
CA TRP A 151 -15.52 4.56 -4.01
C TRP A 151 -16.85 5.19 -3.60
N LEU A 152 -16.88 5.96 -2.51
CA LEU A 152 -18.08 6.66 -2.05
C LEU A 152 -18.60 7.64 -3.10
N ALA A 153 -17.71 8.41 -3.70
CA ALA A 153 -18.10 9.35 -4.77
C ALA A 153 -18.68 8.63 -5.99
N ALA A 154 -18.14 7.46 -6.35
CA ALA A 154 -18.70 6.63 -7.41
C ALA A 154 -20.08 6.02 -7.04
N GLN A 155 -20.39 5.93 -5.72
CA GLN A 155 -21.72 5.56 -5.22
C GLN A 155 -22.68 6.76 -5.07
N GLY A 156 -22.26 7.97 -5.48
CA GLY A 156 -23.06 9.20 -5.37
C GLY A 156 -23.10 9.79 -3.95
N VAL A 157 -22.11 9.48 -3.10
CA VAL A 157 -21.97 9.98 -1.73
C VAL A 157 -20.74 10.89 -1.63
N ASP A 158 -20.90 12.12 -1.13
CA ASP A 158 -19.78 13.03 -0.85
C ASP A 158 -19.14 12.68 0.50
N PRO A 159 -17.93 12.10 0.53
CA PRO A 159 -17.31 11.67 1.78
C PRO A 159 -17.02 12.83 2.74
N MET A 160 -16.90 14.06 2.23
CA MET A 160 -16.58 15.24 3.03
C MET A 160 -17.84 15.90 3.66
N LYS A 161 -19.01 15.69 3.05
CA LYS A 161 -20.27 16.31 3.51
C LYS A 161 -21.21 15.31 4.16
N ASP A 162 -21.33 14.13 3.52
CA ASP A 162 -22.37 13.14 3.84
C ASP A 162 -21.93 12.12 4.89
N CYS A 163 -20.63 12.03 5.15
CA CYS A 163 -20.04 11.05 6.07
C CYS A 163 -19.38 11.72 7.28
N GLN A 164 -19.33 10.99 8.38
CA GLN A 164 -18.34 11.21 9.43
C GLN A 164 -17.18 10.26 9.18
N VAL A 165 -15.97 10.79 9.00
CA VAL A 165 -14.80 9.98 8.75
C VAL A 165 -13.81 10.08 9.91
N VAL A 166 -13.37 8.92 10.42
CA VAL A 166 -12.47 8.81 11.57
C VAL A 166 -11.22 8.01 11.21
N THR A 167 -10.14 8.24 11.95
CA THR A 167 -8.89 7.47 11.81
C THR A 167 -8.82 6.41 12.90
N VAL A 168 -8.73 5.13 12.50
CA VAL A 168 -8.63 3.99 13.41
C VAL A 168 -7.44 3.11 13.02
N PRO A 169 -6.62 2.63 13.98
CA PRO A 169 -5.56 1.68 13.68
C PRO A 169 -6.12 0.38 13.07
N PRO A 170 -5.45 -0.23 12.08
CA PRO A 170 -5.97 -1.41 11.37
C PRO A 170 -6.44 -2.55 12.29
N GLY A 171 -5.66 -2.88 13.31
CA GLY A 171 -5.98 -3.97 14.25
C GLY A 171 -7.22 -3.75 15.11
N GLN A 172 -7.75 -2.52 15.16
CA GLN A 172 -8.95 -2.17 15.94
C GLN A 172 -10.23 -2.11 15.07
N MET A 173 -10.12 -2.21 13.74
CA MET A 173 -11.24 -1.99 12.81
C MET A 173 -12.40 -2.96 13.06
N ALA A 174 -12.15 -4.27 13.08
CA ALA A 174 -13.20 -5.28 13.27
C ALA A 174 -13.92 -5.13 14.62
N ALA A 175 -13.16 -4.86 15.71
CA ALA A 175 -13.75 -4.65 17.04
C ALA A 175 -14.59 -3.37 17.12
N SER A 176 -14.13 -2.28 16.49
CA SER A 176 -14.88 -1.02 16.44
C SER A 176 -16.17 -1.13 15.62
N LEU A 177 -16.13 -1.89 14.51
CA LEU A 177 -17.33 -2.19 13.72
C LEU A 177 -18.32 -3.05 14.53
N ALA A 178 -17.83 -4.09 15.22
CA ALA A 178 -18.65 -4.94 16.09
C ALA A 178 -19.32 -4.17 17.23
N ALA A 179 -18.63 -3.18 17.79
CA ALA A 179 -19.14 -2.32 18.86
C ALA A 179 -20.12 -1.23 18.36
N GLY A 180 -20.35 -1.11 17.05
CA GLY A 180 -21.21 -0.08 16.47
C GLY A 180 -20.63 1.34 16.54
N HIS A 181 -19.31 1.48 16.72
CA HIS A 181 -18.66 2.79 16.74
C HIS A 181 -18.46 3.37 15.32
N MET A 182 -18.67 2.55 14.31
CA MET A 182 -18.65 2.93 12.89
C MET A 182 -19.49 1.97 12.05
N ASP A 183 -19.87 2.40 10.86
CA ASP A 183 -20.68 1.64 9.90
C ASP A 183 -19.82 0.88 8.88
N GLY A 184 -18.55 1.24 8.76
CA GLY A 184 -17.62 0.57 7.86
C GLY A 184 -16.23 1.19 7.87
N PHE A 185 -15.33 0.56 7.10
CA PHE A 185 -13.95 0.99 7.02
C PHE A 185 -13.26 0.55 5.71
N CYS A 186 -12.16 1.21 5.38
CA CYS A 186 -11.20 0.72 4.41
C CYS A 186 -9.85 0.43 5.09
N ALA A 187 -9.34 -0.78 4.90
CA ALA A 187 -8.07 -1.21 5.48
C ALA A 187 -7.37 -2.28 4.62
N GLY A 188 -6.08 -2.47 4.87
CA GLY A 188 -5.33 -3.61 4.31
C GLY A 188 -5.69 -4.92 5.02
N GLU A 189 -5.52 -6.05 4.31
CA GLU A 189 -5.72 -7.37 4.88
C GLU A 189 -4.68 -7.67 5.99
N PRO A 190 -5.04 -8.46 7.02
CA PRO A 190 -6.21 -9.34 7.10
C PRO A 190 -7.43 -8.75 7.84
N TRP A 191 -7.49 -7.45 8.08
CA TRP A 191 -8.48 -6.88 9.00
C TRP A 191 -9.90 -6.84 8.44
N GLY A 192 -10.06 -6.72 7.12
CA GLY A 192 -11.35 -6.92 6.46
C GLY A 192 -11.82 -8.37 6.58
N GLN A 193 -10.96 -9.32 6.24
CA GLN A 193 -11.27 -10.75 6.41
C GLN A 193 -11.59 -11.12 7.86
N ARG A 194 -10.95 -10.47 8.83
CA ARG A 194 -11.28 -10.65 10.25
C ARG A 194 -12.73 -10.24 10.54
N ALA A 195 -13.16 -9.07 10.07
CA ALA A 195 -14.54 -8.62 10.25
C ALA A 195 -15.57 -9.54 9.58
N LEU A 196 -15.25 -10.08 8.40
CA LEU A 196 -16.10 -11.03 7.68
C LEU A 196 -16.22 -12.34 8.45
N ARG A 197 -15.11 -12.90 8.94
CA ARG A 197 -15.09 -14.15 9.71
C ARG A 197 -15.79 -14.04 11.07
N ASP A 198 -15.66 -12.90 11.72
CA ASP A 198 -16.35 -12.61 12.97
C ASP A 198 -17.86 -12.33 12.74
N GLY A 199 -18.33 -12.28 11.48
CA GLY A 199 -19.74 -12.04 11.11
C GLY A 199 -20.21 -10.62 11.34
N VAL A 200 -19.29 -9.67 11.59
CA VAL A 200 -19.61 -8.27 11.94
C VAL A 200 -19.56 -7.33 10.74
N GLY A 201 -18.97 -7.77 9.63
CA GLY A 201 -18.85 -6.97 8.41
C GLY A 201 -19.08 -7.77 7.14
N VAL A 202 -19.34 -7.05 6.05
CA VAL A 202 -19.48 -7.57 4.69
C VAL A 202 -18.55 -6.78 3.78
N GLN A 203 -17.81 -7.46 2.90
CA GLN A 203 -17.00 -6.76 1.90
C GLN A 203 -17.93 -6.10 0.87
N ALA A 204 -17.92 -4.78 0.83
CA ALA A 204 -18.66 -3.99 -0.16
C ALA A 204 -17.89 -3.84 -1.47
N ALA A 205 -16.56 -3.69 -1.38
CA ALA A 205 -15.68 -3.63 -2.55
C ALA A 205 -14.24 -4.03 -2.18
N SER A 206 -13.47 -4.51 -3.15
CA SER A 206 -12.01 -4.57 -3.06
C SER A 206 -11.38 -3.30 -3.62
N SER A 207 -10.17 -2.97 -3.18
CA SER A 207 -9.42 -1.88 -3.78
C SER A 207 -9.04 -2.14 -5.25
N GLU A 208 -8.90 -3.42 -5.64
CA GLU A 208 -8.72 -3.83 -7.03
C GLU A 208 -9.90 -3.43 -7.92
N GLN A 209 -11.14 -3.51 -7.39
CA GLN A 209 -12.32 -3.04 -8.11
C GLN A 209 -12.33 -1.52 -8.26
N VAL A 210 -11.77 -0.78 -7.29
CA VAL A 210 -11.66 0.70 -7.37
C VAL A 210 -10.60 1.10 -8.40
N TRP A 211 -9.42 0.50 -8.32
CA TRP A 211 -8.30 0.75 -9.22
C TRP A 211 -7.49 -0.55 -9.42
N PRO A 212 -7.68 -1.26 -10.54
CA PRO A 212 -6.96 -2.51 -10.82
C PRO A 212 -5.44 -2.32 -10.83
N ASN A 213 -4.73 -3.19 -10.15
CA ASN A 213 -3.26 -3.18 -10.05
C ASN A 213 -2.68 -1.88 -9.45
N HIS A 214 -3.45 -1.19 -8.61
CA HIS A 214 -2.95 0.00 -7.90
C HIS A 214 -1.75 -0.34 -7.00
N PRO A 215 -0.86 0.64 -6.69
CA PRO A 215 0.21 0.43 -5.73
C PRO A 215 -0.39 0.20 -4.34
N GLY A 216 -0.03 -0.92 -3.71
CA GLY A 216 -0.51 -1.26 -2.37
C GLY A 216 0.27 -0.51 -1.30
N LYS A 217 1.53 -0.88 -1.13
CA LYS A 217 2.48 -0.24 -0.23
C LYS A 217 3.75 0.13 -0.98
N ALA A 218 4.41 1.19 -0.51
CA ALA A 218 5.72 1.61 -0.97
C ALA A 218 6.80 1.20 0.03
N LEU A 219 8.01 0.95 -0.43
CA LEU A 219 9.21 1.08 0.37
C LEU A 219 9.56 2.57 0.39
N GLY A 220 9.13 3.25 1.45
CA GLY A 220 9.34 4.68 1.64
C GLY A 220 10.55 4.94 2.53
N THR A 221 11.30 6.00 2.23
CA THR A 221 12.39 6.51 3.05
C THR A 221 12.46 8.03 2.93
N ARG A 222 13.32 8.68 3.75
CA ARG A 222 13.64 10.10 3.54
C ARG A 222 14.57 10.27 2.35
N ALA A 223 14.46 11.39 1.65
CA ALA A 223 15.30 11.69 0.49
C ALA A 223 16.79 11.81 0.87
N ASP A 224 17.10 12.37 2.04
CA ASP A 224 18.47 12.48 2.57
C ASP A 224 19.10 11.12 2.83
N PHE A 225 18.34 10.15 3.36
CA PHE A 225 18.82 8.78 3.53
C PHE A 225 19.13 8.13 2.18
N ALA A 226 18.22 8.25 1.20
CA ALA A 226 18.44 7.70 -0.13
C ALA A 226 19.64 8.34 -0.86
N ALA A 227 19.91 9.62 -0.60
CA ALA A 227 21.06 10.32 -1.17
C ALA A 227 22.39 9.91 -0.53
N THR A 228 22.41 9.67 0.78
CA THR A 228 23.63 9.33 1.53
C THR A 228 23.92 7.83 1.59
N HIS A 229 22.93 6.97 1.34
CA HIS A 229 23.04 5.52 1.40
C HIS A 229 22.49 4.82 0.13
N PRO A 230 22.94 5.23 -1.09
CA PRO A 230 22.38 4.69 -2.33
C PRO A 230 22.64 3.19 -2.50
N ASN A 231 23.79 2.65 -2.02
CA ASN A 231 24.08 1.22 -2.11
C ASN A 231 23.19 0.41 -1.15
N ALA A 232 22.94 0.91 0.07
CA ALA A 232 22.00 0.28 0.99
C ALA A 232 20.57 0.28 0.43
N CYS A 233 20.14 1.36 -0.25
CA CYS A 233 18.87 1.41 -0.94
C CYS A 233 18.77 0.38 -2.06
N ARG A 234 19.79 0.24 -2.91
CA ARG A 234 19.85 -0.80 -3.94
C ARG A 234 19.80 -2.20 -3.35
N ALA A 235 20.53 -2.44 -2.26
CA ALA A 235 20.52 -3.72 -1.55
C ALA A 235 19.12 -4.06 -1.00
N MET A 236 18.42 -3.08 -0.40
CA MET A 236 17.03 -3.25 0.05
C MET A 236 16.11 -3.63 -1.12
N ILE A 237 16.16 -2.87 -2.23
CA ILE A 237 15.34 -3.15 -3.40
C ILE A 237 15.61 -4.56 -3.93
N ALA A 238 16.87 -4.95 -4.08
CA ALA A 238 17.26 -6.26 -4.58
C ALA A 238 16.76 -7.41 -3.67
N ALA A 239 16.92 -7.28 -2.35
CA ALA A 239 16.42 -8.25 -1.39
C ALA A 239 14.89 -8.41 -1.46
N LEU A 240 14.18 -7.30 -1.58
CA LEU A 240 12.73 -7.28 -1.67
C LEU A 240 12.20 -7.79 -3.01
N LEU A 241 12.88 -7.53 -4.12
CA LEU A 241 12.57 -8.15 -5.41
C LEU A 241 12.72 -9.67 -5.37
N GLN A 242 13.74 -10.19 -4.69
CA GLN A 242 13.91 -11.63 -4.46
C GLN A 242 12.76 -12.20 -3.63
N ALA A 243 12.40 -11.54 -2.53
CA ALA A 243 11.29 -11.97 -1.67
C ALA A 243 9.94 -11.92 -2.40
N ALA A 244 9.69 -10.87 -3.16
CA ALA A 244 8.47 -10.71 -3.96
C ALA A 244 8.35 -11.80 -5.04
N ARG A 245 9.45 -12.08 -5.74
CA ARG A 245 9.54 -13.18 -6.72
C ARG A 245 9.29 -14.54 -6.06
N TRP A 246 9.88 -14.78 -4.90
CA TRP A 246 9.67 -16.01 -4.15
C TRP A 246 8.22 -16.17 -3.73
N LEU A 247 7.57 -15.11 -3.22
CA LEU A 247 6.16 -15.13 -2.84
C LEU A 247 5.25 -15.49 -4.02
N ASP A 248 5.51 -14.95 -5.20
CA ASP A 248 4.69 -15.16 -6.38
C ASP A 248 5.07 -16.42 -7.19
N ALA A 249 6.15 -17.12 -6.81
CA ALA A 249 6.60 -18.32 -7.50
C ALA A 249 5.67 -19.52 -7.30
N SER A 250 4.99 -19.63 -6.16
CA SER A 250 4.06 -20.74 -5.90
C SER A 250 3.07 -20.41 -4.79
N ARG A 251 1.91 -21.09 -4.81
CA ARG A 251 0.96 -21.06 -3.71
C ARG A 251 1.60 -21.51 -2.39
N ALA A 252 2.41 -22.57 -2.43
CA ALA A 252 3.09 -23.10 -1.25
C ALA A 252 4.00 -22.07 -0.58
N ASN A 253 4.67 -21.21 -1.35
CA ASN A 253 5.48 -20.13 -0.79
C ASN A 253 4.63 -19.08 -0.05
N ARG A 254 3.47 -18.72 -0.58
CA ARG A 254 2.54 -17.82 0.10
C ARG A 254 1.91 -18.44 1.34
N GLU A 255 1.63 -19.75 1.32
CA GLU A 255 1.17 -20.50 2.51
C GLU A 255 2.26 -20.58 3.58
N ALA A 256 3.53 -20.78 3.20
CA ALA A 256 4.67 -20.72 4.12
C ALA A 256 4.86 -19.31 4.71
N ALA A 257 4.67 -18.27 3.91
CA ALA A 257 4.69 -16.90 4.41
C ALA A 257 3.55 -16.63 5.41
N ALA A 258 2.34 -17.16 5.16
CA ALA A 258 1.21 -17.05 6.08
C ALA A 258 1.52 -17.67 7.45
N GLU A 259 2.21 -18.81 7.47
CA GLU A 259 2.66 -19.47 8.70
C GLU A 259 3.59 -18.56 9.53
N VAL A 260 4.58 -17.97 8.85
CA VAL A 260 5.53 -17.05 9.50
C VAL A 260 4.82 -15.81 10.03
N LEU A 261 3.96 -15.20 9.20
CA LEU A 261 3.26 -13.96 9.56
C LEU A 261 2.23 -14.15 10.67
N ALA A 262 1.73 -15.35 10.91
CA ALA A 262 0.82 -15.64 12.02
C ALA A 262 1.45 -15.43 13.40
N SER A 263 2.79 -15.45 13.49
CA SER A 263 3.51 -15.18 14.73
C SER A 263 3.15 -13.82 15.33
N PRO A 264 3.10 -13.72 16.69
CA PRO A 264 2.93 -12.44 17.41
C PRO A 264 3.99 -11.39 17.07
N ALA A 265 5.17 -11.81 16.62
CA ALA A 265 6.24 -10.90 16.20
C ALA A 265 5.88 -10.11 14.94
N TYR A 266 4.96 -10.62 14.12
CA TYR A 266 4.60 -10.01 12.83
C TYR A 266 3.13 -9.54 12.79
N VAL A 267 2.24 -10.27 12.14
CA VAL A 267 0.85 -9.83 11.97
C VAL A 267 -0.02 -10.20 13.17
N ASN A 268 0.22 -11.36 13.77
CA ASN A 268 -0.56 -11.87 14.90
C ASN A 268 -2.06 -12.03 14.55
N ALA A 269 -2.32 -12.64 13.41
CA ALA A 269 -3.65 -13.06 12.98
C ALA A 269 -3.69 -14.57 12.78
N SER A 270 -4.89 -15.19 12.70
CA SER A 270 -4.96 -16.63 12.51
C SER A 270 -4.32 -17.06 11.20
N ARG A 271 -3.65 -18.22 11.22
CA ARG A 271 -3.02 -18.81 10.05
C ARG A 271 -3.99 -18.93 8.88
N GLU A 272 -5.20 -19.42 9.13
CA GLU A 272 -6.23 -19.63 8.10
C GLU A 272 -6.64 -18.30 7.44
N THR A 273 -6.74 -17.22 8.24
CA THR A 273 -7.04 -15.89 7.69
C THR A 273 -5.91 -15.40 6.81
N LEU A 274 -4.66 -15.54 7.25
CA LEU A 274 -3.50 -15.13 6.47
C LEU A 274 -3.28 -15.97 5.22
N GLN A 275 -3.52 -17.30 5.29
CA GLN A 275 -3.49 -18.17 4.11
C GLN A 275 -4.52 -17.73 3.08
N TYR A 276 -5.75 -17.43 3.50
CA TYR A 276 -6.78 -16.92 2.61
C TYR A 276 -6.36 -15.58 1.97
N CYS A 277 -5.84 -14.64 2.76
CA CYS A 277 -5.40 -13.34 2.25
C CYS A 277 -4.24 -13.45 1.25
N LEU A 278 -3.24 -14.29 1.55
CA LEU A 278 -2.03 -14.41 0.73
C LEU A 278 -2.20 -15.33 -0.48
N ALA A 279 -2.89 -16.47 -0.33
CA ALA A 279 -2.96 -17.51 -1.34
C ALA A 279 -4.36 -17.67 -1.98
N GLY A 280 -5.36 -16.94 -1.50
CA GLY A 280 -6.74 -17.03 -1.96
C GLY A 280 -7.45 -18.31 -1.50
N PRO A 281 -8.68 -18.56 -1.98
CA PRO A 281 -9.44 -19.74 -1.61
C PRO A 281 -8.78 -21.02 -2.07
N LEU A 282 -9.04 -22.13 -1.36
CA LEU A 282 -8.43 -23.44 -1.63
C LEU A 282 -8.90 -24.08 -2.94
N ASP A 283 -10.10 -23.73 -3.39
CA ASP A 283 -10.81 -24.29 -4.55
C ASP A 283 -10.69 -23.43 -5.83
N GLY A 284 -9.95 -22.32 -5.75
CA GLY A 284 -9.81 -21.36 -6.84
C GLY A 284 -8.90 -21.85 -7.97
N ALA A 285 -9.40 -21.80 -9.21
CA ALA A 285 -8.56 -21.88 -10.40
C ALA A 285 -7.69 -20.61 -10.50
N GLY A 286 -6.43 -20.73 -10.12
CA GLY A 286 -5.47 -19.62 -10.06
C GLY A 286 -5.28 -19.08 -8.65
N TRP A 287 -4.11 -19.32 -8.15
CA TRP A 287 -3.67 -18.92 -6.81
C TRP A 287 -3.22 -17.45 -6.79
N ARG A 288 -4.11 -16.53 -6.91
CA ARG A 288 -3.85 -15.11 -6.57
C ARG A 288 -4.28 -14.85 -5.14
N GLY A 289 -3.60 -13.96 -4.46
CA GLY A 289 -4.02 -13.50 -3.15
C GLY A 289 -5.46 -12.96 -3.19
N HIS A 290 -6.13 -13.01 -2.06
CA HIS A 290 -7.46 -12.42 -1.91
C HIS A 290 -7.41 -10.93 -2.29
N ASN A 291 -8.46 -10.43 -2.93
CA ASN A 291 -8.52 -9.06 -3.45
C ASN A 291 -7.37 -8.72 -4.41
N GLY A 292 -6.93 -9.68 -5.23
CA GLY A 292 -5.92 -9.48 -6.26
C GLY A 292 -4.51 -9.18 -5.76
N LEU A 293 -4.19 -9.50 -4.49
CA LEU A 293 -2.88 -9.23 -3.89
C LEU A 293 -1.75 -9.88 -4.71
N ARG A 294 -0.85 -9.05 -5.24
CA ARG A 294 0.33 -9.43 -6.03
C ARG A 294 1.57 -8.82 -5.41
N PHE A 295 2.68 -9.58 -5.41
CA PHE A 295 3.96 -9.11 -4.88
C PHE A 295 5.00 -8.82 -5.96
N TYR A 296 5.03 -9.60 -7.04
CA TYR A 296 6.04 -9.47 -8.09
C TYR A 296 5.45 -9.17 -9.48
N GLY A 297 4.53 -10.02 -9.95
CA GLY A 297 3.89 -9.81 -11.27
C GLY A 297 4.89 -9.54 -12.39
N ASP A 298 5.95 -10.36 -12.50
CA ASP A 298 7.04 -10.21 -13.46
C ASP A 298 7.78 -8.85 -13.37
N GLY A 299 7.83 -8.26 -12.16
CA GLY A 299 8.47 -6.98 -11.87
C GLY A 299 7.56 -5.77 -12.01
N GLU A 300 6.42 -5.90 -12.69
CA GLU A 300 5.46 -4.81 -12.90
C GLU A 300 4.88 -4.28 -11.58
N ALA A 301 4.64 -5.19 -10.61
CA ALA A 301 4.08 -4.83 -9.32
C ALA A 301 5.01 -3.96 -8.47
N ASN A 302 6.32 -4.03 -8.72
CA ASN A 302 7.32 -3.38 -7.89
C ASN A 302 7.83 -2.06 -8.46
N PHE A 303 7.59 -1.79 -9.74
CA PHE A 303 8.07 -0.55 -10.37
C PHE A 303 7.37 0.67 -9.76
N PRO A 304 8.12 1.71 -9.34
CA PRO A 304 7.53 2.92 -8.75
C PRO A 304 7.07 3.88 -9.86
N TRP A 305 5.89 3.62 -10.45
CA TRP A 305 5.32 4.40 -11.52
C TRP A 305 5.07 5.86 -11.12
N LEU A 306 5.49 6.81 -11.93
CA LEU A 306 5.26 8.24 -11.65
C LEU A 306 3.77 8.58 -11.63
N SER A 307 2.99 8.00 -12.56
CA SER A 307 1.54 8.17 -12.61
C SER A 307 0.84 7.73 -11.33
N ASP A 308 1.38 6.76 -10.59
CA ASP A 308 0.79 6.32 -9.32
C ASP A 308 0.89 7.42 -8.25
N GLY A 309 2.06 8.04 -8.10
CA GLY A 309 2.27 9.16 -7.18
C GLY A 309 1.44 10.38 -7.55
N MET A 310 1.37 10.68 -8.85
CA MET A 310 0.55 11.77 -9.37
C MET A 310 -0.92 11.56 -9.04
N TRP A 311 -1.46 10.33 -9.17
CA TRP A 311 -2.84 10.03 -8.80
C TRP A 311 -3.14 10.33 -7.33
N PHE A 312 -2.28 9.95 -6.39
CA PHE A 312 -2.51 10.29 -4.98
C PHE A 312 -2.53 11.79 -4.73
N MET A 313 -1.66 12.55 -5.39
CA MET A 313 -1.68 14.03 -5.28
C MET A 313 -2.97 14.63 -5.86
N THR A 314 -3.50 14.09 -6.98
CA THR A 314 -4.80 14.54 -7.50
C THR A 314 -5.93 14.26 -6.52
N GLN A 315 -5.91 13.12 -5.82
CA GLN A 315 -6.90 12.82 -4.79
C GLN A 315 -6.73 13.71 -3.55
N HIS A 316 -5.50 13.99 -3.10
CA HIS A 316 -5.27 14.96 -2.02
C HIS A 316 -5.81 16.35 -2.40
N ARG A 317 -5.68 16.75 -3.66
CA ARG A 317 -6.22 18.01 -4.17
C ARG A 317 -7.75 17.99 -4.23
N ARG A 318 -8.33 16.94 -4.80
CA ARG A 318 -9.78 16.73 -4.92
C ARG A 318 -10.49 16.83 -3.56
N TRP A 319 -9.93 16.20 -2.54
CA TRP A 319 -10.53 16.13 -1.20
C TRP A 319 -10.13 17.28 -0.28
N GLY A 320 -9.50 18.34 -0.82
CA GLY A 320 -9.15 19.55 -0.09
C GLY A 320 -8.01 19.39 0.93
N LEU A 321 -7.28 18.24 0.91
CA LEU A 321 -6.11 18.03 1.74
C LEU A 321 -4.90 18.84 1.24
N LEU A 322 -4.82 19.03 -0.08
CA LEU A 322 -3.85 19.89 -0.75
C LEU A 322 -4.57 21.12 -1.30
N ARG A 323 -4.13 22.31 -0.90
CA ARG A 323 -4.83 23.56 -1.23
C ARG A 323 -4.56 24.08 -2.64
N THR A 324 -3.37 23.81 -3.15
CA THR A 324 -2.91 24.23 -4.48
C THR A 324 -2.40 23.03 -5.26
N ASP A 325 -2.47 23.11 -6.57
CA ASP A 325 -1.89 22.09 -7.43
C ASP A 325 -0.38 22.17 -7.39
N PRO A 326 0.34 21.05 -7.14
CA PRO A 326 1.78 20.99 -7.27
C PRO A 326 2.19 20.83 -8.73
N ASP A 327 3.47 20.94 -9.03
CA ASP A 327 4.00 20.35 -10.26
C ASP A 327 4.02 18.82 -10.10
N TYR A 328 2.94 18.18 -10.52
CA TYR A 328 2.67 16.76 -10.30
C TYR A 328 3.78 15.85 -10.83
N LEU A 329 4.23 16.12 -12.06
CA LEU A 329 5.25 15.28 -12.70
C LEU A 329 6.64 15.52 -12.09
N ALA A 330 7.03 16.76 -11.90
CA ALA A 330 8.34 17.08 -11.31
C ALA A 330 8.44 16.52 -9.89
N LEU A 331 7.36 16.63 -9.09
CA LEU A 331 7.35 16.10 -7.74
C LEU A 331 7.37 14.55 -7.72
N ALA A 332 6.66 13.91 -8.64
CA ALA A 332 6.72 12.45 -8.77
C ALA A 332 8.13 11.98 -9.20
N GLN A 333 8.80 12.70 -10.09
CA GLN A 333 10.19 12.43 -10.49
C GLN A 333 11.18 12.63 -9.34
N GLN A 334 10.95 13.60 -8.46
CA GLN A 334 11.78 13.82 -7.28
C GLN A 334 11.61 12.70 -6.25
N VAL A 335 10.37 12.28 -6.00
CA VAL A 335 10.03 11.31 -4.94
C VAL A 335 10.32 9.88 -5.37
N ASN A 336 9.97 9.47 -6.59
CA ASN A 336 10.14 8.09 -7.05
C ASN A 336 11.55 7.86 -7.58
N ARG A 337 12.37 7.13 -6.82
CA ARG A 337 13.78 6.85 -7.14
C ARG A 337 13.90 5.71 -8.16
N ILE A 338 13.37 5.98 -9.37
CA ILE A 338 13.44 5.05 -10.51
C ILE A 338 14.89 4.73 -10.88
N ASP A 339 15.81 5.65 -10.66
CA ASP A 339 17.25 5.46 -10.85
C ASP A 339 17.77 4.27 -10.01
N LEU A 340 17.57 4.31 -8.70
CA LEU A 340 17.99 3.25 -7.77
C LEU A 340 17.25 1.93 -8.04
N TYR A 341 15.96 2.01 -8.38
CA TYR A 341 15.18 0.83 -8.71
C TYR A 341 15.71 0.12 -9.94
N ARG A 342 16.00 0.85 -11.04
CA ARG A 342 16.51 0.29 -12.30
C ARG A 342 17.82 -0.45 -12.09
N GLU A 343 18.78 0.16 -11.40
CA GLU A 343 20.06 -0.46 -11.11
C GLU A 343 19.93 -1.78 -10.33
N ALA A 344 19.05 -1.81 -9.31
CA ALA A 344 18.79 -3.02 -8.54
C ALA A 344 18.03 -4.08 -9.37
N ALA A 345 17.07 -3.67 -10.19
CA ALA A 345 16.28 -4.53 -11.06
C ALA A 345 17.14 -5.22 -12.11
N GLU A 346 18.02 -4.48 -12.78
CA GLU A 346 18.97 -5.02 -13.77
C GLU A 346 19.86 -6.09 -13.15
N ARG A 347 20.41 -5.85 -11.96
CA ARG A 347 21.28 -6.79 -11.25
C ARG A 347 20.54 -8.04 -10.75
N THR A 348 19.25 -7.94 -10.49
CA THR A 348 18.41 -9.08 -10.07
C THR A 348 17.73 -9.79 -11.24
N GLY A 349 17.93 -9.31 -12.48
CA GLY A 349 17.24 -9.83 -13.65
C GLY A 349 15.73 -9.61 -13.59
N THR A 350 15.29 -8.51 -12.97
CA THR A 350 13.89 -8.11 -12.94
C THR A 350 13.57 -7.30 -14.20
N PRO A 351 12.52 -7.66 -14.95
CA PRO A 351 12.12 -6.89 -16.13
C PRO A 351 11.79 -5.43 -15.79
N LEU A 352 12.17 -4.54 -16.69
CA LEU A 352 11.92 -3.10 -16.57
C LEU A 352 10.91 -2.65 -17.63
N PRO A 353 9.93 -1.81 -17.27
CA PRO A 353 9.04 -1.22 -18.25
C PRO A 353 9.77 -0.18 -19.12
N ALA A 354 9.31 -0.02 -20.36
CA ALA A 354 9.85 0.96 -21.29
C ALA A 354 9.47 2.42 -20.92
N ALA A 355 8.31 2.59 -20.28
CA ALA A 355 7.79 3.89 -19.84
C ALA A 355 7.88 4.04 -18.32
N THR A 356 7.77 5.28 -17.84
CA THR A 356 7.68 5.61 -16.39
C THR A 356 6.27 5.98 -15.94
N LEU A 357 5.37 6.17 -16.89
CA LEU A 357 3.94 6.36 -16.69
C LEU A 357 3.20 5.11 -17.16
N ARG A 358 2.11 4.78 -16.51
CA ARG A 358 1.19 3.70 -16.92
C ARG A 358 -0.23 4.21 -17.00
N THR A 359 -1.03 3.57 -17.84
CA THR A 359 -2.46 3.82 -17.99
C THR A 359 -3.25 2.84 -17.11
N SER A 360 -4.27 3.33 -16.44
CA SER A 360 -5.20 2.56 -15.62
C SER A 360 -6.64 2.98 -15.92
N THR A 361 -7.56 2.02 -15.93
CA THR A 361 -9.00 2.32 -15.96
C THR A 361 -9.57 2.15 -14.55
N LEU A 362 -10.23 3.17 -14.03
CA LEU A 362 -10.79 3.18 -12.68
C LEU A 362 -12.23 2.65 -12.71
N MET A 363 -12.80 2.40 -11.51
CA MET A 363 -14.11 1.78 -11.35
C MET A 363 -15.27 2.53 -12.03
N ASP A 364 -15.15 3.83 -12.21
CA ASP A 364 -16.14 4.70 -12.86
C ASP A 364 -15.91 4.85 -14.39
N GLY A 365 -15.00 4.04 -14.96
CA GLY A 365 -14.63 4.03 -16.37
C GLY A 365 -13.65 5.14 -16.76
N ARG A 366 -13.22 6.00 -15.86
CA ARG A 366 -12.20 7.02 -16.15
C ARG A 366 -10.86 6.39 -16.40
N VAL A 367 -10.15 6.94 -17.38
CA VAL A 367 -8.78 6.54 -17.70
C VAL A 367 -7.81 7.50 -17.02
N TRP A 368 -6.87 6.94 -16.29
CA TRP A 368 -5.77 7.66 -15.67
C TRP A 368 -4.45 7.23 -16.29
N ASP A 369 -3.72 8.16 -16.90
CA ASP A 369 -2.41 7.96 -17.52
C ASP A 369 -1.36 8.99 -17.09
N GLY A 370 -1.76 9.95 -16.23
CA GLY A 370 -0.90 11.04 -15.76
C GLY A 370 -0.74 12.20 -16.75
N SER A 371 -1.41 12.21 -17.88
CA SER A 371 -1.24 13.25 -18.92
C SER A 371 -1.78 14.61 -18.50
N ASP A 372 -2.91 14.66 -17.80
CA ASP A 372 -3.53 15.90 -17.32
C ASP A 372 -4.01 15.76 -15.86
N PRO A 373 -3.11 15.85 -14.88
CA PRO A 373 -3.47 15.72 -13.47
C PRO A 373 -4.33 16.89 -12.96
N HIS A 374 -4.22 18.08 -13.55
CA HIS A 374 -5.04 19.23 -13.16
C HIS A 374 -6.51 19.02 -13.53
N ALA A 375 -6.78 18.69 -14.79
CA ALA A 375 -8.13 18.39 -15.24
C ALA A 375 -8.70 17.20 -14.46
N PHE A 376 -7.92 16.14 -14.25
CA PHE A 376 -8.34 14.97 -13.49
C PHE A 376 -8.75 15.30 -12.05
N ALA A 377 -8.01 16.19 -11.37
CA ALA A 377 -8.35 16.62 -10.01
C ALA A 377 -9.62 17.47 -9.94
N GLN A 378 -9.89 18.30 -10.99
CA GLN A 378 -11.03 19.21 -11.04
C GLN A 378 -12.32 18.52 -11.52
N ASP A 379 -12.22 17.60 -12.48
CA ASP A 379 -13.35 16.91 -13.11
C ASP A 379 -14.04 15.88 -12.20
N LEU A 380 -13.51 15.71 -11.02
CA LEU A 380 -13.97 14.75 -10.01
C LEU A 380 -14.86 15.39 -8.93
N ALA A 381 -15.27 16.65 -9.08
CA ALA A 381 -16.24 17.24 -8.16
C ALA A 381 -17.54 16.40 -8.19
N PRO A 382 -18.15 16.08 -7.05
CA PRO A 382 -19.49 15.50 -7.04
C PRO A 382 -20.42 16.44 -7.77
N ALA A 383 -21.23 15.91 -8.68
CA ALA A 383 -22.27 16.66 -9.38
C ALA A 383 -23.32 17.17 -8.40
#